data_5b93ccbabff0b06d4bb9f60fad65edce
#
_entry.id   5b93ccbabff0b06d4bb9f60fad65edce
#
_cell.length_a   1.000
_cell.length_b   1.000
_cell.length_c   1.000
_cell.angle_alpha   90.00
_cell.angle_beta   90.00
_cell.angle_gamma   90.00
#
_symmetry.space_group_name_H-M   'P 1'
#
loop_
_entity.id
_entity.type
_entity.pdbx_description
1 polymer ?
#
loop_
_entity_poly.entity_id
_entity_poly.type
_entity_poly.pdbx_seq_one_letter_code
_entity_poly.pdbx_strand_id
1 'polypeptide(L)'
;MEFIPPVFMQKRHLYLMALIVVELTFFDRFKEGFIGPDVKELIRRRDIVGLARLLEHKDPQIQYEAAEALGNIGDESAVGPLITALKRDEFSGVRWKAAEALSKIGNPAVDLLIATLQYPDDDVRWKAAIALGEIGNPDAIEPLIQLLSDDDRFVRSRAAHALSMIGNPAAPPLIQALKKGDPDVRWGAALALGKIKNPIAVEPLILALADEETMVRAEAASALASIGTPALGPLLGFLKGAHGETRIEVMTAIGELKNADAIEPLIQLLENADDNERKAIADAIDAILIPAVEPLVRRIRGGNTKKECKDKNMR
;
A
#
# COMPACT_ATOMS: atom_id res chain seq x y z
N MET A 1 14.74 -11.67 -24.72
CA MET A 1 14.27 -12.06 -23.36
C MET A 1 15.50 -12.08 -22.48
N GLU A 2 15.82 -10.96 -21.87
CA GLU A 2 16.92 -10.89 -20.90
C GLU A 2 16.35 -11.03 -19.50
N PHE A 3 16.78 -12.07 -18.83
CA PHE A 3 16.44 -12.44 -17.47
C PHE A 3 17.05 -11.40 -16.53
N ILE A 4 16.24 -10.58 -15.87
CA ILE A 4 16.70 -9.72 -14.78
C ILE A 4 16.83 -10.60 -13.53
N PRO A 5 18.04 -10.79 -12.97
CA PRO A 5 18.25 -11.70 -11.86
C PRO A 5 17.60 -11.15 -10.57
N PRO A 6 17.02 -12.02 -9.73
CA PRO A 6 16.29 -11.64 -8.48
C PRO A 6 17.16 -10.98 -7.39
N VAL A 7 18.46 -10.86 -7.61
CA VAL A 7 19.44 -10.28 -6.67
C VAL A 7 19.26 -8.76 -6.47
N PHE A 8 18.67 -8.04 -7.45
CA PHE A 8 18.47 -6.60 -7.35
C PHE A 8 17.28 -6.22 -6.44
N MET A 9 16.24 -7.04 -6.37
CA MET A 9 15.10 -6.83 -5.46
C MET A 9 15.48 -7.10 -4.00
N GLN A 10 16.33 -8.09 -3.74
CA GLN A 10 16.78 -8.43 -2.39
C GLN A 10 17.67 -7.34 -1.76
N LYS A 11 18.54 -6.69 -2.55
CA LYS A 11 19.39 -5.61 -2.05
C LYS A 11 18.59 -4.36 -1.68
N ARG A 12 17.55 -4.00 -2.43
CA ARG A 12 16.69 -2.85 -2.13
C ARG A 12 15.84 -3.07 -0.87
N HIS A 13 15.33 -4.30 -0.67
CA HIS A 13 14.61 -4.68 0.56
C HIS A 13 15.54 -4.70 1.79
N LEU A 14 16.77 -5.17 1.64
CA LEU A 14 17.78 -5.13 2.70
C LEU A 14 18.19 -3.69 3.04
N TYR A 15 18.30 -2.79 2.04
CA TYR A 15 18.58 -1.37 2.27
C TYR A 15 17.41 -0.66 2.97
N LEU A 16 16.16 -0.95 2.58
CA LEU A 16 14.98 -0.40 3.29
C LEU A 16 14.86 -0.96 4.72
N MET A 17 15.09 -2.24 4.91
CA MET A 17 15.09 -2.86 6.24
C MET A 17 16.30 -2.38 7.07
N ALA A 18 17.47 -2.18 6.46
CA ALA A 18 18.63 -1.61 7.14
C ALA A 18 18.40 -0.14 7.52
N LEU A 19 17.75 0.67 6.66
CA LEU A 19 17.34 2.04 7.00
C LEU A 19 16.31 2.05 8.15
N ILE A 20 15.30 1.19 8.08
CA ILE A 20 14.28 1.06 9.15
C ILE A 20 14.92 0.55 10.45
N VAL A 21 15.84 -0.39 10.39
CA VAL A 21 16.54 -0.92 11.57
C VAL A 21 17.54 0.12 12.12
N VAL A 22 18.25 0.86 11.26
CA VAL A 22 19.12 1.96 11.69
C VAL A 22 18.29 3.10 12.28
N GLU A 23 17.15 3.46 11.70
CA GLU A 23 16.24 4.43 12.29
C GLU A 23 15.67 3.92 13.62
N LEU A 24 15.17 2.68 13.72
CA LEU A 24 14.64 2.10 14.95
C LEU A 24 15.71 1.97 16.05
N THR A 25 16.92 1.52 15.71
CA THR A 25 18.02 1.39 16.71
C THR A 25 18.63 2.74 17.08
N PHE A 26 18.64 3.72 16.17
CA PHE A 26 19.03 5.09 16.47
C PHE A 26 18.01 5.74 17.41
N PHE A 27 16.71 5.53 17.17
CA PHE A 27 15.62 6.09 17.99
C PHE A 27 15.50 5.46 19.38
N ASP A 28 15.72 4.13 19.55
CA ASP A 28 15.67 3.50 20.87
C ASP A 28 16.83 3.93 21.79
N ARG A 29 17.97 4.31 21.22
CA ARG A 29 19.14 4.77 21.97
C ARG A 29 19.01 6.21 22.46
N PHE A 30 18.08 7.01 21.89
CA PHE A 30 17.87 8.41 22.22
C PHE A 30 16.64 8.70 23.11
N LYS A 31 15.83 7.69 23.44
CA LYS A 31 14.64 7.88 24.31
C LYS A 31 14.95 8.30 25.76
N GLU A 32 16.20 8.28 26.17
CA GLU A 32 16.56 8.54 27.58
C GLU A 32 17.33 9.85 27.84
N GLY A 33 17.38 10.85 26.94
CA GLY A 33 18.05 11.97 27.47
C GLY A 33 18.48 13.20 26.72
N PHE A 34 17.81 13.67 25.68
CA PHE A 34 18.21 14.97 25.10
C PHE A 34 17.05 15.77 24.49
N ILE A 35 15.97 15.97 25.27
CA ILE A 35 15.17 17.17 25.01
C ILE A 35 15.91 18.31 25.73
N GLY A 36 16.51 19.23 24.96
CA GLY A 36 17.10 20.43 25.56
C GLY A 36 16.07 21.16 26.44
N PRO A 37 16.48 21.79 27.52
CA PRO A 37 15.56 22.47 28.47
C PRO A 37 14.60 23.40 27.75
N ASP A 38 15.01 23.98 26.64
CA ASP A 38 14.22 24.94 25.87
C ASP A 38 13.01 24.32 25.14
N VAL A 39 13.16 23.13 24.54
CA VAL A 39 12.04 22.44 23.84
C VAL A 39 10.94 22.05 24.82
N LYS A 40 11.30 21.47 25.97
CA LYS A 40 10.33 21.08 27.01
C LYS A 40 9.54 22.28 27.55
N GLU A 41 10.23 23.39 27.76
CA GLU A 41 9.59 24.60 28.26
C GLU A 41 8.64 25.19 27.22
N LEU A 42 9.03 25.22 25.92
CA LEU A 42 8.18 25.67 24.83
C LEU A 42 6.92 24.78 24.68
N ILE A 43 7.09 23.47 24.82
CA ILE A 43 5.96 22.52 24.82
C ILE A 43 5.00 22.83 25.99
N ARG A 44 5.54 22.98 27.18
CA ARG A 44 4.73 23.26 28.39
C ARG A 44 3.94 24.57 28.27
N ARG A 45 4.55 25.59 27.66
CA ARG A 45 3.90 26.89 27.40
C ARG A 45 3.01 26.90 26.17
N ARG A 46 3.04 25.83 25.37
CA ARG A 46 2.38 25.76 24.04
C ARG A 46 2.83 26.93 23.16
N ASP A 47 4.12 27.26 23.21
CA ASP A 47 4.69 28.34 22.40
C ASP A 47 4.95 27.88 20.98
N ILE A 48 3.91 28.02 20.11
CA ILE A 48 3.96 27.63 18.72
C ILE A 48 5.04 28.38 17.95
N VAL A 49 5.21 29.67 18.22
CA VAL A 49 6.19 30.52 17.53
C VAL A 49 7.61 30.10 17.91
N GLY A 50 7.86 29.81 19.18
CA GLY A 50 9.12 29.30 19.67
C GLY A 50 9.47 27.95 19.06
N LEU A 51 8.52 27.00 19.04
CA LEU A 51 8.70 25.68 18.44
C LEU A 51 8.90 25.78 16.91
N ALA A 52 8.18 26.65 16.21
CA ALA A 52 8.35 26.87 14.77
C ALA A 52 9.76 27.38 14.43
N ARG A 53 10.36 28.23 15.25
CA ARG A 53 11.76 28.65 15.08
C ARG A 53 12.75 27.50 15.25
N LEU A 54 12.45 26.52 16.09
CA LEU A 54 13.29 25.35 16.30
C LEU A 54 13.27 24.38 15.09
N LEU A 55 12.29 24.45 14.20
CA LEU A 55 12.33 23.74 12.91
C LEU A 55 13.51 24.21 12.04
N GLU A 56 14.10 25.39 12.33
CA GLU A 56 15.26 25.93 11.64
C GLU A 56 16.58 25.72 12.40
N HIS A 57 16.56 24.98 13.50
CA HIS A 57 17.76 24.71 14.29
C HIS A 57 18.79 23.88 13.51
N LYS A 58 20.10 24.04 13.83
CA LYS A 58 21.18 23.30 13.16
C LYS A 58 21.19 21.81 13.49
N ASP A 59 20.67 21.42 14.65
CA ASP A 59 20.59 20.04 15.10
C ASP A 59 19.26 19.41 14.60
N PRO A 60 19.34 18.37 13.74
CA PRO A 60 18.16 17.68 13.23
C PRO A 60 17.29 17.05 14.30
N GLN A 61 17.88 16.67 15.44
CA GLN A 61 17.14 16.11 16.56
C GLN A 61 16.18 17.14 17.16
N ILE A 62 16.65 18.40 17.31
CA ILE A 62 15.83 19.50 17.80
C ILE A 62 14.73 19.85 16.80
N GLN A 63 15.03 19.83 15.49
CA GLN A 63 14.02 20.03 14.45
C GLN A 63 12.93 18.95 14.52
N TYR A 64 13.34 17.67 14.67
CA TYR A 64 12.42 16.53 14.79
C TYR A 64 11.51 16.67 16.00
N GLU A 65 12.06 16.99 17.18
CA GLU A 65 11.29 17.17 18.42
C GLU A 65 10.34 18.38 18.33
N ALA A 66 10.76 19.46 17.67
CA ALA A 66 9.91 20.61 17.42
C ALA A 66 8.74 20.27 16.50
N ALA A 67 8.99 19.52 15.40
CA ALA A 67 7.93 19.07 14.50
C ALA A 67 6.93 18.15 15.23
N GLU A 68 7.43 17.21 16.04
CA GLU A 68 6.58 16.33 16.85
C GLU A 68 5.72 17.11 17.85
N ALA A 69 6.32 18.07 18.53
CA ALA A 69 5.62 18.93 19.48
C ALA A 69 4.52 19.75 18.83
N LEU A 70 4.80 20.37 17.68
CA LEU A 70 3.82 21.12 16.89
C LEU A 70 2.65 20.27 16.46
N GLY A 71 2.92 19.05 15.94
CA GLY A 71 1.87 18.10 15.58
C GLY A 71 1.02 17.66 16.78
N ASN A 72 1.63 17.43 17.94
CA ASN A 72 0.92 17.04 19.16
C ASN A 72 0.08 18.19 19.76
N ILE A 73 0.49 19.44 19.56
CA ILE A 73 -0.29 20.61 19.95
C ILE A 73 -1.49 20.80 19.02
N GLY A 74 -1.32 20.53 17.71
CA GLY A 74 -2.39 20.55 16.74
C GLY A 74 -2.89 21.96 16.34
N ASP A 75 -2.09 22.99 16.54
CA ASP A 75 -2.47 24.37 16.21
C ASP A 75 -2.27 24.65 14.71
N GLU A 76 -3.29 25.20 14.04
CA GLU A 76 -3.26 25.49 12.61
C GLU A 76 -2.16 26.47 12.19
N SER A 77 -1.71 27.37 13.08
CA SER A 77 -0.62 28.30 12.81
C SER A 77 0.73 27.62 12.59
N ALA A 78 0.86 26.34 13.00
CA ALA A 78 2.06 25.53 12.74
C ALA A 78 2.13 24.96 11.31
N VAL A 79 1.04 25.00 10.54
CA VAL A 79 0.98 24.39 9.20
C VAL A 79 2.03 24.97 8.26
N GLY A 80 2.12 26.29 8.13
CA GLY A 80 3.11 26.94 7.26
C GLY A 80 4.57 26.57 7.59
N PRO A 81 5.01 26.71 8.84
CA PRO A 81 6.33 26.25 9.28
C PRO A 81 6.60 24.76 9.01
N LEU A 82 5.63 23.88 9.26
CA LEU A 82 5.79 22.44 9.01
C LEU A 82 5.86 22.11 7.51
N ILE A 83 5.11 22.79 6.66
CA ILE A 83 5.25 22.66 5.20
C ILE A 83 6.65 23.10 4.74
N THR A 84 7.20 24.13 5.34
CA THR A 84 8.56 24.56 5.04
C THR A 84 9.58 23.50 5.47
N ALA A 85 9.42 22.91 6.65
CA ALA A 85 10.26 21.82 7.13
C ALA A 85 10.16 20.57 6.25
N LEU A 86 8.95 20.23 5.77
CA LEU A 86 8.72 19.12 4.83
C LEU A 86 9.48 19.31 3.51
N LYS A 87 9.64 20.54 3.03
CA LYS A 87 10.32 20.89 1.76
C LYS A 87 11.84 21.01 1.86
N ARG A 88 12.44 20.91 3.05
CA ARG A 88 13.88 21.01 3.24
C ARG A 88 14.61 19.73 2.83
N ASP A 89 15.77 19.87 2.14
CA ASP A 89 16.54 18.76 1.58
C ASP A 89 17.48 18.06 2.58
N GLU A 90 17.62 18.56 3.82
CA GLU A 90 18.74 18.17 4.66
C GLU A 90 18.55 16.83 5.39
N PHE A 91 17.34 16.52 5.90
CA PHE A 91 17.12 15.31 6.70
C PHE A 91 15.74 14.69 6.46
N SER A 92 15.72 13.50 5.86
CA SER A 92 14.47 12.78 5.54
C SER A 92 13.63 12.46 6.79
N GLY A 93 14.25 12.25 7.96
CA GLY A 93 13.55 12.02 9.22
C GLY A 93 12.77 13.26 9.71
N VAL A 94 13.31 14.45 9.53
CA VAL A 94 12.61 15.71 9.87
C VAL A 94 11.45 15.93 8.91
N ARG A 95 11.66 15.69 7.60
CA ARG A 95 10.58 15.74 6.59
C ARG A 95 9.44 14.79 6.93
N TRP A 96 9.77 13.54 7.30
CA TRP A 96 8.78 12.56 7.74
C TRP A 96 7.99 13.05 8.95
N LYS A 97 8.69 13.56 9.97
CA LYS A 97 8.04 14.06 11.20
C LYS A 97 7.17 15.29 10.93
N ALA A 98 7.59 16.17 10.01
CA ALA A 98 6.78 17.30 9.58
C ALA A 98 5.49 16.84 8.87
N ALA A 99 5.56 15.83 7.99
CA ALA A 99 4.37 15.25 7.35
C ALA A 99 3.41 14.61 8.38
N GLU A 100 3.95 13.83 9.33
CA GLU A 100 3.17 13.26 10.44
C GLU A 100 2.52 14.36 11.32
N ALA A 101 3.23 15.45 11.59
CA ALA A 101 2.70 16.58 12.34
C ALA A 101 1.54 17.26 11.59
N LEU A 102 1.69 17.44 10.27
CA LEU A 102 0.64 18.00 9.41
C LEU A 102 -0.59 17.09 9.38
N SER A 103 -0.42 15.77 9.33
CA SER A 103 -1.57 14.86 9.41
C SER A 103 -2.31 14.93 10.74
N LYS A 104 -1.59 15.12 11.86
CA LYS A 104 -2.19 15.34 13.18
C LYS A 104 -2.97 16.66 13.31
N ILE A 105 -2.48 17.72 12.65
CA ILE A 105 -3.22 18.99 12.57
C ILE A 105 -4.51 18.83 11.77
N GLY A 106 -4.48 17.99 10.74
CA GLY A 106 -5.66 17.61 9.98
C GLY A 106 -6.07 18.62 8.90
N ASN A 107 -7.38 18.89 8.78
CA ASN A 107 -7.97 19.67 7.69
C ASN A 107 -7.28 21.01 7.37
N PRO A 108 -6.80 21.81 8.34
CA PRO A 108 -6.10 23.07 8.02
C PRO A 108 -4.85 22.90 7.14
N ALA A 109 -4.27 21.67 7.09
CA ALA A 109 -3.07 21.40 6.29
C ALA A 109 -3.37 20.97 4.84
N VAL A 110 -4.63 20.63 4.51
CA VAL A 110 -5.00 19.97 3.25
C VAL A 110 -4.58 20.77 2.02
N ASP A 111 -4.94 22.05 1.93
CA ASP A 111 -4.67 22.87 0.75
C ASP A 111 -3.15 23.00 0.48
N LEU A 112 -2.36 23.23 1.53
CA LEU A 112 -0.92 23.35 1.40
C LEU A 112 -0.24 22.01 1.11
N LEU A 113 -0.76 20.90 1.61
CA LEU A 113 -0.30 19.56 1.26
C LEU A 113 -0.63 19.22 -0.20
N ILE A 114 -1.84 19.56 -0.69
CA ILE A 114 -2.22 19.41 -2.10
C ILE A 114 -1.24 20.18 -3.00
N ALA A 115 -0.96 21.44 -2.67
CA ALA A 115 0.02 22.24 -3.40
C ALA A 115 1.43 21.64 -3.36
N THR A 116 1.74 20.87 -2.32
CA THR A 116 3.05 20.22 -2.14
C THR A 116 3.20 18.94 -2.98
N LEU A 117 2.10 18.34 -3.48
CA LEU A 117 2.15 17.20 -4.40
C LEU A 117 2.86 17.50 -5.74
N GLN A 118 3.02 18.78 -6.08
CA GLN A 118 3.73 19.23 -7.29
C GLN A 118 5.19 19.63 -7.02
N TYR A 119 5.73 19.33 -5.82
CA TYR A 119 7.09 19.72 -5.48
C TYR A 119 8.11 18.90 -6.29
N PRO A 120 9.26 19.51 -6.73
CA PRO A 120 10.24 18.81 -7.57
C PRO A 120 10.83 17.53 -6.96
N ASP A 121 11.04 17.50 -5.65
CA ASP A 121 11.61 16.35 -4.90
C ASP A 121 10.53 15.29 -4.68
N ASP A 122 10.78 14.07 -5.17
CA ASP A 122 9.90 12.90 -5.04
C ASP A 122 9.68 12.48 -3.58
N ASP A 123 10.72 12.64 -2.73
CA ASP A 123 10.64 12.34 -1.30
C ASP A 123 9.63 13.28 -0.58
N VAL A 124 9.51 14.51 -1.04
CA VAL A 124 8.51 15.48 -0.54
C VAL A 124 7.11 15.14 -1.05
N ARG A 125 6.97 14.81 -2.35
CA ARG A 125 5.66 14.50 -2.94
C ARG A 125 4.99 13.30 -2.26
N TRP A 126 5.72 12.19 -2.09
CA TRP A 126 5.10 11.02 -1.47
C TRP A 126 4.77 11.20 0.01
N LYS A 127 5.58 11.97 0.76
CA LYS A 127 5.28 12.30 2.17
C LYS A 127 4.02 13.16 2.29
N ALA A 128 3.88 14.16 1.40
CA ALA A 128 2.65 14.95 1.33
C ALA A 128 1.42 14.09 0.99
N ALA A 129 1.57 13.15 0.04
CA ALA A 129 0.50 12.21 -0.32
C ALA A 129 0.07 11.34 0.88
N ILE A 130 1.01 10.79 1.64
CA ILE A 130 0.70 9.99 2.84
C ILE A 130 -0.01 10.85 3.90
N ALA A 131 0.48 12.06 4.17
CA ALA A 131 -0.18 12.96 5.11
C ALA A 131 -1.63 13.26 4.72
N LEU A 132 -1.91 13.50 3.42
CA LEU A 132 -3.27 13.66 2.90
C LEU A 132 -4.13 12.41 3.10
N GLY A 133 -3.56 11.23 2.86
CA GLY A 133 -4.24 9.96 3.11
C GLY A 133 -4.60 9.76 4.59
N GLU A 134 -3.69 10.10 5.52
CA GLU A 134 -3.90 10.03 6.96
C GLU A 134 -4.98 11.03 7.43
N ILE A 135 -5.02 12.23 6.84
CA ILE A 135 -6.08 13.21 7.12
C ILE A 135 -7.45 12.68 6.66
N GLY A 136 -7.48 11.97 5.53
CA GLY A 136 -8.70 11.36 5.01
C GLY A 136 -9.70 12.36 4.41
N ASN A 137 -9.28 13.59 4.09
CA ASN A 137 -10.19 14.60 3.51
C ASN A 137 -10.47 14.27 2.03
N PRO A 138 -11.78 14.21 1.61
CA PRO A 138 -12.15 13.92 0.23
C PRO A 138 -11.61 14.91 -0.82
N ASP A 139 -11.31 16.15 -0.46
CA ASP A 139 -10.76 17.16 -1.38
C ASP A 139 -9.38 16.74 -1.93
N ALA A 140 -8.67 15.83 -1.25
CA ALA A 140 -7.40 15.28 -1.71
C ALA A 140 -7.54 14.18 -2.78
N ILE A 141 -8.75 13.66 -3.06
CA ILE A 141 -8.94 12.50 -3.93
C ILE A 141 -8.46 12.79 -5.36
N GLU A 142 -8.97 13.83 -6.00
CA GLU A 142 -8.58 14.16 -7.38
C GLU A 142 -7.09 14.52 -7.51
N PRO A 143 -6.49 15.35 -6.63
CA PRO A 143 -5.04 15.58 -6.64
C PRO A 143 -4.20 14.30 -6.48
N LEU A 144 -4.64 13.36 -5.64
CA LEU A 144 -3.95 12.08 -5.45
C LEU A 144 -4.12 11.15 -6.66
N ILE A 145 -5.28 11.19 -7.35
CA ILE A 145 -5.47 10.45 -8.61
C ILE A 145 -4.52 11.00 -9.69
N GLN A 146 -4.35 12.32 -9.79
CA GLN A 146 -3.36 12.91 -10.70
C GLN A 146 -1.93 12.46 -10.37
N LEU A 147 -1.61 12.27 -9.10
CA LEU A 147 -0.29 11.79 -8.66
C LEU A 147 -0.05 10.31 -9.01
N LEU A 148 -1.07 9.55 -9.44
CA LEU A 148 -0.88 8.19 -9.97
C LEU A 148 -0.11 8.15 -11.29
N SER A 149 0.02 9.29 -12.00
CA SER A 149 0.87 9.46 -13.20
C SER A 149 2.24 10.06 -12.90
N ASP A 150 2.68 10.11 -11.65
CA ASP A 150 4.01 10.61 -11.27
C ASP A 150 5.13 9.83 -11.97
N ASP A 151 6.20 10.50 -12.36
CA ASP A 151 7.35 9.86 -13.01
C ASP A 151 8.00 8.81 -12.09
N ASP A 152 8.02 9.04 -10.77
CA ASP A 152 8.54 8.10 -9.79
C ASP A 152 7.53 7.03 -9.38
N ARG A 153 7.88 5.76 -9.61
CA ARG A 153 7.02 4.61 -9.28
C ARG A 153 6.66 4.51 -7.79
N PHE A 154 7.58 4.93 -6.91
CA PHE A 154 7.33 4.88 -5.48
C PHE A 154 6.27 5.92 -5.09
N VAL A 155 6.35 7.13 -5.68
CA VAL A 155 5.32 8.18 -5.50
C VAL A 155 3.96 7.67 -5.98
N ARG A 156 3.86 7.05 -7.18
CA ARG A 156 2.61 6.45 -7.66
C ARG A 156 2.02 5.44 -6.67
N SER A 157 2.86 4.53 -6.17
CA SER A 157 2.44 3.52 -5.18
C SER A 157 1.96 4.15 -3.87
N ARG A 158 2.60 5.24 -3.42
CA ARG A 158 2.20 5.97 -2.22
C ARG A 158 0.92 6.77 -2.41
N ALA A 159 0.70 7.33 -3.59
CA ALA A 159 -0.57 7.97 -3.97
C ALA A 159 -1.74 6.96 -3.93
N ALA A 160 -1.56 5.77 -4.52
CA ALA A 160 -2.56 4.70 -4.44
C ALA A 160 -2.84 4.27 -2.99
N HIS A 161 -1.79 4.21 -2.14
CA HIS A 161 -1.97 3.92 -0.73
C HIS A 161 -2.73 5.03 0.01
N ALA A 162 -2.39 6.30 -0.23
CA ALA A 162 -3.09 7.45 0.34
C ALA A 162 -4.58 7.45 -0.03
N LEU A 163 -4.90 7.18 -1.30
CA LEU A 163 -6.28 7.01 -1.76
C LEU A 163 -7.01 5.87 -1.02
N SER A 164 -6.30 4.77 -0.76
CA SER A 164 -6.87 3.66 0.02
C SER A 164 -7.13 4.02 1.49
N MET A 165 -6.35 4.92 2.07
CA MET A 165 -6.56 5.43 3.44
C MET A 165 -7.77 6.34 3.53
N ILE A 166 -8.03 7.17 2.50
CA ILE A 166 -9.29 7.94 2.39
C ILE A 166 -10.49 6.99 2.33
N GLY A 167 -10.33 5.83 1.68
CA GLY A 167 -11.32 4.75 1.72
C GLY A 167 -12.48 4.93 0.75
N ASN A 168 -13.69 4.56 1.19
CA ASN A 168 -14.89 4.47 0.35
C ASN A 168 -15.20 5.73 -0.50
N PRO A 169 -14.99 6.97 -0.04
CA PRO A 169 -15.21 8.15 -0.86
C PRO A 169 -14.36 8.18 -2.14
N ALA A 170 -13.18 7.55 -2.14
CA ALA A 170 -12.29 7.49 -3.30
C ALA A 170 -12.73 6.44 -4.33
N ALA A 171 -13.57 5.45 -3.98
CA ALA A 171 -13.89 4.34 -4.88
C ALA A 171 -14.57 4.79 -6.19
N PRO A 172 -15.60 5.66 -6.23
CA PRO A 172 -16.20 6.08 -7.50
C PRO A 172 -15.24 6.87 -8.41
N PRO A 173 -14.43 7.86 -7.95
CA PRO A 173 -13.41 8.50 -8.77
C PRO A 173 -12.35 7.53 -9.28
N LEU A 174 -11.88 6.59 -8.45
CA LEU A 174 -10.91 5.55 -8.84
C LEU A 174 -11.46 4.63 -9.93
N ILE A 175 -12.75 4.28 -9.89
CA ILE A 175 -13.41 3.51 -10.96
C ILE A 175 -13.37 4.29 -12.29
N GLN A 176 -13.51 5.60 -12.27
CA GLN A 176 -13.37 6.41 -13.49
C GLN A 176 -11.91 6.47 -13.97
N ALA A 177 -10.96 6.60 -13.04
CA ALA A 177 -9.52 6.55 -13.33
C ALA A 177 -9.11 5.22 -13.93
N LEU A 178 -9.61 4.10 -13.41
CA LEU A 178 -9.38 2.74 -13.94
C LEU A 178 -9.87 2.60 -15.40
N LYS A 179 -10.95 3.28 -15.78
CA LYS A 179 -11.55 3.19 -17.12
C LYS A 179 -10.90 4.09 -18.16
N LYS A 180 -10.34 5.22 -17.75
CA LYS A 180 -9.97 6.32 -18.66
C LYS A 180 -8.54 6.82 -18.49
N GLY A 181 -7.83 6.40 -17.46
CA GLY A 181 -6.46 6.83 -17.17
C GLY A 181 -5.44 6.25 -18.15
N ASP A 182 -4.25 6.80 -18.13
CA ASP A 182 -3.09 6.14 -18.73
C ASP A 182 -2.74 4.83 -17.98
N PRO A 183 -1.83 3.99 -18.50
CA PRO A 183 -1.53 2.69 -17.88
C PRO A 183 -1.12 2.75 -16.41
N ASP A 184 -0.32 3.75 -16.03
CA ASP A 184 0.12 3.92 -14.64
C ASP A 184 -1.05 4.31 -13.72
N VAL A 185 -1.93 5.20 -14.19
CA VAL A 185 -3.15 5.59 -13.47
C VAL A 185 -4.11 4.42 -13.32
N ARG A 186 -4.32 3.62 -14.39
CA ARG A 186 -5.20 2.43 -14.31
C ARG A 186 -4.65 1.42 -13.31
N TRP A 187 -3.34 1.16 -13.34
CA TRP A 187 -2.67 0.30 -12.37
C TRP A 187 -2.83 0.81 -10.93
N GLY A 188 -2.53 2.10 -10.69
CA GLY A 188 -2.66 2.70 -9.36
C GLY A 188 -4.10 2.72 -8.84
N ALA A 189 -5.08 2.92 -9.74
CA ALA A 189 -6.49 2.85 -9.40
C ALA A 189 -6.91 1.43 -9.00
N ALA A 190 -6.48 0.40 -9.74
CA ALA A 190 -6.72 -1.00 -9.38
C ALA A 190 -6.13 -1.33 -8.01
N LEU A 191 -4.87 -0.93 -7.76
CA LEU A 191 -4.18 -1.11 -6.48
C LEU A 191 -4.95 -0.46 -5.31
N ALA A 192 -5.40 0.78 -5.48
CA ALA A 192 -6.16 1.49 -4.45
C ALA A 192 -7.53 0.84 -4.21
N LEU A 193 -8.26 0.48 -5.26
CA LEU A 193 -9.56 -0.21 -5.17
C LEU A 193 -9.46 -1.57 -4.45
N GLY A 194 -8.41 -2.34 -4.73
CA GLY A 194 -8.12 -3.61 -4.04
C GLY A 194 -7.90 -3.42 -2.54
N LYS A 195 -7.22 -2.34 -2.12
CA LYS A 195 -7.00 -2.01 -0.71
C LYS A 195 -8.26 -1.48 -0.02
N ILE A 196 -9.09 -0.71 -0.72
CA ILE A 196 -10.39 -0.19 -0.21
C ILE A 196 -11.37 -1.35 0.01
N LYS A 197 -11.31 -2.39 -0.82
CA LYS A 197 -12.18 -3.59 -0.77
C LYS A 197 -13.68 -3.27 -0.88
N ASN A 198 -14.05 -2.21 -1.57
CA ASN A 198 -15.45 -1.89 -1.78
C ASN A 198 -16.02 -2.76 -2.91
N PRO A 199 -17.12 -3.52 -2.70
CA PRO A 199 -17.73 -4.39 -3.72
C PRO A 199 -18.16 -3.67 -5.01
N ILE A 200 -18.40 -2.35 -4.99
CA ILE A 200 -18.73 -1.60 -6.21
C ILE A 200 -17.63 -1.63 -7.28
N ALA A 201 -16.39 -1.94 -6.87
CA ALA A 201 -15.23 -2.04 -7.76
C ALA A 201 -15.16 -3.39 -8.50
N VAL A 202 -15.94 -4.40 -8.11
CA VAL A 202 -15.84 -5.75 -8.65
C VAL A 202 -16.02 -5.77 -10.16
N GLU A 203 -17.14 -5.28 -10.68
CA GLU A 203 -17.40 -5.27 -12.12
C GLU A 203 -16.36 -4.44 -12.92
N PRO A 204 -15.99 -3.22 -12.50
CA PRO A 204 -14.91 -2.48 -13.15
C PRO A 204 -13.56 -3.22 -13.17
N LEU A 205 -13.20 -3.90 -12.09
CA LEU A 205 -11.95 -4.67 -12.01
C LEU A 205 -12.00 -5.94 -12.88
N ILE A 206 -13.16 -6.58 -13.00
CA ILE A 206 -13.35 -7.72 -13.93
C ILE A 206 -13.11 -7.27 -15.38
N LEU A 207 -13.63 -6.10 -15.76
CA LEU A 207 -13.37 -5.55 -17.10
C LEU A 207 -11.88 -5.23 -17.31
N ALA A 208 -11.16 -4.82 -16.26
CA ALA A 208 -9.73 -4.56 -16.32
C ALA A 208 -8.86 -5.82 -16.45
N LEU A 209 -9.41 -7.03 -16.27
CA LEU A 209 -8.72 -8.29 -16.62
C LEU A 209 -8.50 -8.44 -18.14
N ALA A 210 -9.18 -7.65 -18.96
CA ALA A 210 -8.99 -7.58 -20.41
C ALA A 210 -8.18 -6.32 -20.83
N ASP A 211 -7.53 -5.64 -19.91
CA ASP A 211 -6.71 -4.46 -20.22
C ASP A 211 -5.54 -4.83 -21.14
N GLU A 212 -5.16 -3.91 -22.02
CA GLU A 212 -4.02 -4.08 -22.92
C GLU A 212 -2.69 -4.26 -22.17
N GLU A 213 -2.56 -3.62 -21.00
CA GLU A 213 -1.36 -3.64 -20.19
C GLU A 213 -1.35 -4.78 -19.16
N THR A 214 -0.33 -5.64 -19.23
CA THR A 214 -0.20 -6.80 -18.34
C THR A 214 -0.15 -6.39 -16.86
N MET A 215 0.48 -5.26 -16.53
CA MET A 215 0.54 -4.78 -15.14
C MET A 215 -0.84 -4.38 -14.60
N VAL A 216 -1.73 -3.87 -15.45
CA VAL A 216 -3.10 -3.52 -15.05
C VAL A 216 -3.92 -4.79 -14.85
N ARG A 217 -3.82 -5.79 -15.76
CA ARG A 217 -4.50 -7.09 -15.61
C ARG A 217 -4.11 -7.78 -14.30
N ALA A 218 -2.79 -7.88 -14.03
CA ALA A 218 -2.28 -8.50 -12.81
C ALA A 218 -2.76 -7.79 -11.53
N GLU A 219 -2.75 -6.45 -11.53
CA GLU A 219 -3.23 -5.71 -10.37
C GLU A 219 -4.74 -5.83 -10.18
N ALA A 220 -5.52 -5.88 -11.28
CA ALA A 220 -6.97 -6.10 -11.23
C ALA A 220 -7.30 -7.48 -10.63
N ALA A 221 -6.56 -8.54 -11.00
CA ALA A 221 -6.70 -9.87 -10.40
C ALA A 221 -6.40 -9.85 -8.90
N SER A 222 -5.27 -9.24 -8.50
CA SER A 222 -4.89 -9.07 -7.09
C SER A 222 -5.93 -8.24 -6.30
N ALA A 223 -6.47 -7.18 -6.91
CA ALA A 223 -7.52 -6.36 -6.31
C ALA A 223 -8.81 -7.16 -6.08
N LEU A 224 -9.25 -7.96 -7.06
CA LEU A 224 -10.40 -8.85 -6.93
C LEU A 224 -10.18 -9.90 -5.84
N ALA A 225 -8.98 -10.50 -5.77
CA ALA A 225 -8.59 -11.40 -4.70
C ALA A 225 -8.67 -10.74 -3.31
N SER A 226 -8.24 -9.47 -3.22
CA SER A 226 -8.29 -8.69 -1.98
C SER A 226 -9.73 -8.34 -1.55
N ILE A 227 -10.64 -8.11 -2.50
CA ILE A 227 -12.09 -7.94 -2.24
C ILE A 227 -12.70 -9.26 -1.75
N GLY A 228 -12.25 -10.38 -2.32
CA GLY A 228 -12.60 -11.71 -1.84
C GLY A 228 -13.97 -12.22 -2.35
N THR A 229 -14.71 -12.92 -1.48
CA THR A 229 -15.96 -13.63 -1.83
C THR A 229 -16.96 -12.85 -2.69
N PRO A 230 -17.18 -11.53 -2.52
CA PRO A 230 -18.09 -10.77 -3.39
C PRO A 230 -17.72 -10.82 -4.88
N ALA A 231 -16.46 -11.09 -5.22
CA ALA A 231 -16.00 -11.14 -6.61
C ALA A 231 -16.30 -12.49 -7.30
N LEU A 232 -16.50 -13.59 -6.55
CA LEU A 232 -16.59 -14.93 -7.12
C LEU A 232 -17.77 -15.09 -8.10
N GLY A 233 -18.97 -14.73 -7.69
CA GLY A 233 -20.17 -14.86 -8.55
C GLY A 233 -20.05 -14.07 -9.85
N PRO A 234 -19.71 -12.77 -9.80
CA PRO A 234 -19.44 -11.94 -10.99
C PRO A 234 -18.35 -12.51 -11.90
N LEU A 235 -17.21 -12.99 -11.35
CA LEU A 235 -16.13 -13.62 -12.12
C LEU A 235 -16.60 -14.88 -12.85
N LEU A 236 -17.31 -15.77 -12.17
CA LEU A 236 -17.90 -16.97 -12.79
C LEU A 236 -18.94 -16.61 -13.86
N GLY A 237 -19.68 -15.52 -13.66
CA GLY A 237 -20.60 -14.97 -14.68
C GLY A 237 -19.86 -14.49 -15.91
N PHE A 238 -18.82 -13.69 -15.73
CA PHE A 238 -18.00 -13.13 -16.80
C PHE A 238 -17.24 -14.22 -17.59
N LEU A 239 -16.77 -15.25 -16.91
CA LEU A 239 -16.06 -16.38 -17.51
C LEU A 239 -16.85 -17.09 -18.62
N LYS A 240 -18.18 -17.08 -18.55
CA LYS A 240 -19.04 -17.70 -19.57
C LYS A 240 -18.97 -17.03 -20.94
N GLY A 241 -18.68 -15.73 -20.96
CA GLY A 241 -18.55 -14.94 -22.19
C GLY A 241 -17.09 -14.55 -22.53
N ALA A 242 -16.14 -14.84 -21.66
CA ALA A 242 -14.73 -14.56 -21.88
C ALA A 242 -14.10 -15.57 -22.83
N HIS A 243 -13.15 -15.13 -23.67
CA HIS A 243 -12.45 -15.95 -24.64
C HIS A 243 -10.94 -15.63 -24.65
N GLY A 244 -10.13 -16.59 -25.14
CA GLY A 244 -8.68 -16.43 -25.31
C GLY A 244 -7.96 -16.09 -24.01
N GLU A 245 -7.03 -15.13 -24.07
CA GLU A 245 -6.17 -14.74 -22.94
C GLU A 245 -7.01 -14.20 -21.75
N THR A 246 -8.03 -13.39 -22.03
CA THR A 246 -8.91 -12.84 -20.98
C THR A 246 -9.59 -13.96 -20.16
N ARG A 247 -9.96 -15.06 -20.80
CA ARG A 247 -10.57 -16.21 -20.12
C ARG A 247 -9.58 -16.86 -19.14
N ILE A 248 -8.32 -16.96 -19.53
CA ILE A 248 -7.22 -17.47 -18.68
C ILE A 248 -6.97 -16.53 -17.49
N GLU A 249 -6.93 -15.23 -17.73
CA GLU A 249 -6.77 -14.23 -16.66
C GLU A 249 -7.92 -14.29 -15.63
N VAL A 250 -9.15 -14.49 -16.09
CA VAL A 250 -10.31 -14.66 -15.18
C VAL A 250 -10.18 -15.94 -14.35
N MET A 251 -9.75 -17.06 -14.95
CA MET A 251 -9.51 -18.31 -14.20
C MET A 251 -8.40 -18.13 -13.16
N THR A 252 -7.33 -17.43 -13.51
CA THR A 252 -6.24 -17.08 -12.58
C THR A 252 -6.77 -16.22 -11.42
N ALA A 253 -7.55 -15.19 -11.71
CA ALA A 253 -8.15 -14.34 -10.68
C ALA A 253 -9.10 -15.14 -9.75
N ILE A 254 -9.86 -16.10 -10.28
CA ILE A 254 -10.69 -17.01 -9.47
C ILE A 254 -9.82 -17.85 -8.54
N GLY A 255 -8.69 -18.38 -9.02
CA GLY A 255 -7.72 -19.12 -8.19
C GLY A 255 -7.16 -18.26 -7.04
N GLU A 256 -6.82 -16.99 -7.32
CA GLU A 256 -6.30 -16.06 -6.33
C GLU A 256 -7.30 -15.70 -5.22
N LEU A 257 -8.62 -15.82 -5.48
CA LEU A 257 -9.63 -15.67 -4.43
C LEU A 257 -9.51 -16.72 -3.31
N LYS A 258 -8.88 -17.86 -3.60
CA LYS A 258 -8.76 -19.00 -2.66
C LYS A 258 -10.07 -19.44 -2.03
N ASN A 259 -11.16 -19.34 -2.79
CA ASN A 259 -12.50 -19.69 -2.35
C ASN A 259 -12.85 -21.10 -2.88
N ALA A 260 -13.11 -22.05 -1.97
CA ALA A 260 -13.42 -23.43 -2.32
C ALA A 260 -14.70 -23.59 -3.16
N ASP A 261 -15.64 -22.65 -3.08
CA ASP A 261 -16.88 -22.68 -3.87
C ASP A 261 -16.62 -22.51 -5.37
N ALA A 262 -15.39 -22.10 -5.78
CA ALA A 262 -14.99 -22.03 -7.17
C ALA A 262 -14.60 -23.38 -7.79
N ILE A 263 -14.27 -24.39 -6.99
CA ILE A 263 -13.72 -25.67 -7.46
C ILE A 263 -14.68 -26.38 -8.39
N GLU A 264 -15.91 -26.59 -7.96
CA GLU A 264 -16.93 -27.29 -8.76
C GLU A 264 -17.24 -26.58 -10.10
N PRO A 265 -17.48 -25.25 -10.12
CA PRO A 265 -17.60 -24.51 -11.37
C PRO A 265 -16.39 -24.63 -12.30
N LEU A 266 -15.17 -24.63 -11.77
CA LEU A 266 -13.95 -24.79 -12.56
C LEU A 266 -13.83 -26.19 -13.17
N ILE A 267 -14.17 -27.23 -12.42
CA ILE A 267 -14.17 -28.62 -12.91
C ILE A 267 -15.15 -28.79 -14.06
N GLN A 268 -16.34 -28.17 -13.99
CA GLN A 268 -17.34 -28.24 -15.06
C GLN A 268 -16.84 -27.64 -16.38
N LEU A 269 -15.89 -26.71 -16.34
CA LEU A 269 -15.31 -26.11 -17.54
C LEU A 269 -14.34 -27.05 -18.28
N LEU A 270 -13.79 -28.08 -17.62
CA LEU A 270 -12.81 -29.01 -18.21
C LEU A 270 -13.35 -29.78 -19.41
N GLU A 271 -14.67 -30.00 -19.50
CA GLU A 271 -15.30 -30.76 -20.61
C GLU A 271 -15.07 -30.10 -21.98
N ASN A 272 -15.05 -28.74 -22.01
CA ASN A 272 -14.94 -27.96 -23.25
C ASN A 272 -13.65 -27.12 -23.31
N ALA A 273 -12.70 -27.33 -22.40
CA ALA A 273 -11.49 -26.55 -22.26
C ALA A 273 -10.40 -27.02 -23.24
N ASP A 274 -9.71 -26.07 -23.86
CA ASP A 274 -8.46 -26.35 -24.59
C ASP A 274 -7.28 -26.63 -23.64
N ASP A 275 -6.10 -26.93 -24.16
CA ASP A 275 -4.95 -27.30 -23.34
C ASP A 275 -4.46 -26.15 -22.43
N ASN A 276 -4.53 -24.89 -22.91
CA ASN A 276 -4.16 -23.71 -22.10
C ASN A 276 -5.18 -23.45 -21.00
N GLU A 277 -6.46 -23.56 -21.31
CA GLU A 277 -7.55 -23.44 -20.35
C GLU A 277 -7.49 -24.55 -19.29
N ARG A 278 -7.23 -25.82 -19.69
CA ARG A 278 -7.05 -26.93 -18.74
C ARG A 278 -5.92 -26.67 -17.76
N LYS A 279 -4.80 -26.13 -18.25
CA LYS A 279 -3.69 -25.74 -17.40
C LYS A 279 -4.10 -24.63 -16.44
N ALA A 280 -4.76 -23.56 -16.92
CA ALA A 280 -5.21 -22.46 -16.08
C ALA A 280 -6.23 -22.92 -15.00
N ILE A 281 -7.14 -23.83 -15.34
CA ILE A 281 -8.08 -24.44 -14.39
C ILE A 281 -7.31 -25.24 -13.31
N ALA A 282 -6.32 -26.06 -13.72
CA ALA A 282 -5.53 -26.83 -12.78
C ALA A 282 -4.74 -25.90 -11.84
N ASP A 283 -4.07 -24.90 -12.37
CA ASP A 283 -3.32 -23.91 -11.59
C ASP A 283 -4.25 -23.15 -10.61
N ALA A 284 -5.46 -22.80 -11.04
CA ALA A 284 -6.45 -22.14 -10.19
C ALA A 284 -6.94 -23.05 -9.04
N ILE A 285 -7.23 -24.31 -9.35
CA ILE A 285 -7.64 -25.31 -8.34
C ILE A 285 -6.49 -25.53 -7.33
N ASP A 286 -5.25 -25.65 -7.80
CA ASP A 286 -4.08 -25.79 -6.93
C ASP A 286 -3.90 -24.57 -6.03
N ALA A 287 -4.08 -23.35 -6.54
CA ALA A 287 -4.01 -22.11 -5.76
C ALA A 287 -5.08 -22.08 -4.64
N ILE A 288 -6.24 -22.68 -4.87
CA ILE A 288 -7.32 -22.78 -3.87
C ILE A 288 -7.01 -23.88 -2.84
N LEU A 289 -6.53 -25.05 -3.28
CA LEU A 289 -6.38 -26.24 -2.41
C LEU A 289 -5.11 -26.21 -1.57
N ILE A 290 -3.97 -25.73 -2.13
CA ILE A 290 -2.67 -25.79 -1.44
C ILE A 290 -2.72 -25.07 -0.08
N PRO A 291 -3.24 -23.84 0.05
CA PRO A 291 -3.32 -23.17 1.34
C PRO A 291 -4.22 -23.87 2.36
N ALA A 292 -5.25 -24.58 1.90
CA ALA A 292 -6.16 -25.31 2.78
C ALA A 292 -5.56 -26.62 3.30
N VAL A 293 -4.72 -27.28 2.50
CA VAL A 293 -4.13 -28.60 2.82
C VAL A 293 -2.78 -28.44 3.56
N GLU A 294 -2.02 -27.38 3.31
CA GLU A 294 -0.69 -27.19 3.89
C GLU A 294 -0.66 -27.27 5.44
N PRO A 295 -1.59 -26.66 6.21
CA PRO A 295 -1.63 -26.81 7.66
C PRO A 295 -1.85 -28.26 8.12
N LEU A 296 -2.62 -29.06 7.37
CA LEU A 296 -2.87 -30.47 7.64
C LEU A 296 -1.61 -31.29 7.40
N VAL A 297 -0.92 -31.05 6.28
CA VAL A 297 0.37 -31.71 5.95
C VAL A 297 1.43 -31.40 6.99
N ARG A 298 1.55 -30.13 7.41
CA ARG A 298 2.48 -29.75 8.50
C ARG A 298 2.16 -30.46 9.81
N ARG A 299 0.87 -30.61 10.12
CA ARG A 299 0.42 -31.29 11.35
C ARG A 299 0.72 -32.79 11.32
N ILE A 300 0.55 -33.44 10.17
CA ILE A 300 0.90 -34.83 9.94
C ILE A 300 2.43 -35.02 10.05
N ARG A 301 3.22 -34.21 9.39
CA ARG A 301 4.69 -34.25 9.43
C ARG A 301 5.24 -33.93 10.83
N GLY A 302 4.68 -32.93 11.53
CA GLY A 302 5.09 -32.58 12.90
C GLY A 302 4.67 -33.60 13.99
N GLY A 303 3.60 -34.36 13.74
CA GLY A 303 3.17 -35.44 14.62
C GLY A 303 4.11 -36.65 14.62
N ASN A 304 4.77 -36.91 13.49
CA ASN A 304 5.75 -38.03 13.40
C ASN A 304 7.07 -37.72 14.12
N THR A 305 7.51 -36.45 14.15
CA THR A 305 8.74 -36.07 14.85
C THR A 305 8.63 -36.18 16.39
N LYS A 306 7.41 -36.04 16.95
CA LYS A 306 7.17 -36.23 18.40
C LYS A 306 7.13 -37.71 18.82
N LYS A 307 6.79 -38.63 17.90
CA LYS A 307 6.85 -40.08 18.18
C LYS A 307 8.29 -40.61 18.15
N GLU A 308 9.09 -40.16 17.16
CA GLU A 308 10.50 -40.63 17.06
C GLU A 308 11.40 -40.12 18.21
N CYS A 309 11.11 -38.97 18.81
CA CYS A 309 11.82 -38.49 19.99
C CYS A 309 11.43 -39.22 21.29
N LYS A 310 10.22 -39.81 21.40
CA LYS A 310 9.83 -40.58 22.57
C LYS A 310 10.43 -41.99 22.55
N ASP A 311 10.61 -42.60 21.38
CA ASP A 311 11.17 -43.94 21.24
C ASP A 311 12.71 -43.97 21.36
N LYS A 312 13.39 -42.82 21.20
CA LYS A 312 14.86 -42.70 21.43
C LYS A 312 15.25 -42.46 22.87
N ASN A 313 14.32 -42.06 23.74
CA ASN A 313 14.59 -41.87 25.17
C ASN A 313 14.19 -43.09 26.07
N MET A 314 13.79 -44.21 25.44
CA MET A 314 13.46 -45.46 26.14
C MET A 314 14.39 -46.63 25.77
N ARG A 315 15.63 -46.35 25.32
CA ARG A 315 16.67 -47.37 25.17
C ARG A 315 17.93 -46.99 25.95
#